data_b2f6dfc9f0a3ac74e72cc39867adf614
#
_entry.id   b2f6dfc9f0a3ac74e72cc39867adf614
#
_cell.length_a   1.000
_cell.length_b   1.000
_cell.length_c   1.000
_cell.angle_alpha   90.00
_cell.angle_beta   90.00
_cell.angle_gamma   90.00
#
_symmetry.space_group_name_H-M   'P 1'
#
loop_
_entity.id
_entity.type
_entity.pdbx_description
1 polymer ?
#
loop_
_entity_poly.entity_id
_entity_poly.type
_entity_poly.pdbx_seq_one_letter_code
_entity_poly.pdbx_strand_id
1 'polypeptide(L)'
;MMLHWRPTILACLPLWLTGCATVTPAPQIAPQVALRVCADPNNLPFSNQAGEGFENRLAEMLADGMGGKVEYTWWAQRRGFIRNTLAAGRCDVVMGVPAGYGQALTTRPYYRSSYVFLSRADRRYRLHALDDPRLATLRIGVHVLGNDNPPPAMLLAQRGITGNVSGYSIYGDYRNPNPPAVLVDAVARGDVDVAIAWGPLAGYFATRASPSLEMTPVDQPADGTWPMQFSIAMAVRRDDHDLRQRLDAMLQQKRPQIDALLRQYGVPLVADTSLTDASLPGTATPSR
;
A
#
# COMPACT_ATOMS: atom_id res chain seq x y z
N MET A 1 -106.75 19.51 23.93
CA MET A 1 -105.53 20.35 23.78
C MET A 1 -104.45 19.70 24.57
N MET A 2 -103.60 18.89 23.92
CA MET A 2 -102.49 18.23 24.59
C MET A 2 -101.23 18.58 23.81
N LEU A 3 -100.33 19.26 24.48
CA LEU A 3 -99.01 19.73 23.91
C LEU A 3 -97.97 18.65 24.12
N HIS A 4 -97.42 18.12 23.01
CA HIS A 4 -96.33 17.16 23.09
C HIS A 4 -95.00 17.88 23.01
N TRP A 5 -94.22 17.78 24.07
CA TRP A 5 -92.90 18.27 24.18
C TRP A 5 -91.95 17.16 23.72
N ARG A 6 -91.12 17.43 22.69
CA ARG A 6 -90.07 16.54 22.25
C ARG A 6 -88.72 17.01 22.77
N PRO A 7 -87.87 16.15 23.38
CA PRO A 7 -86.54 16.54 23.77
C PRO A 7 -85.58 16.38 22.60
N THR A 8 -84.77 17.42 22.33
CA THR A 8 -83.73 17.44 21.37
C THR A 8 -82.47 16.84 21.99
N ILE A 9 -81.99 15.71 21.46
CA ILE A 9 -80.69 15.08 21.88
C ILE A 9 -79.54 15.71 21.10
N LEU A 10 -78.66 16.45 21.82
CA LEU A 10 -77.44 17.00 21.29
C LEU A 10 -76.38 15.88 21.27
N ALA A 11 -76.00 15.37 20.07
CA ALA A 11 -74.93 14.43 19.90
C ALA A 11 -73.57 15.16 19.87
N CYS A 12 -72.75 15.03 20.93
CA CYS A 12 -71.34 15.46 20.93
C CYS A 12 -70.47 14.47 20.15
N LEU A 13 -70.00 14.89 18.99
CA LEU A 13 -68.88 14.13 18.25
C LEU A 13 -67.55 14.43 18.91
N PRO A 14 -66.76 13.44 19.30
CA PRO A 14 -65.35 13.67 19.69
C PRO A 14 -64.47 13.93 18.47
N LEU A 15 -63.83 15.10 18.37
CA LEU A 15 -62.75 15.38 17.41
C LEU A 15 -61.50 14.62 17.85
N TRP A 16 -61.13 13.61 17.11
CA TRP A 16 -59.81 12.98 17.21
C TRP A 16 -58.79 13.87 16.50
N LEU A 17 -57.99 14.61 17.25
CA LEU A 17 -56.78 15.29 16.75
C LEU A 17 -55.68 14.26 16.57
N THR A 18 -55.49 13.74 15.36
CA THR A 18 -54.31 12.97 14.95
C THR A 18 -53.12 13.91 14.83
N GLY A 19 -52.33 14.02 15.90
CA GLY A 19 -51.06 14.71 15.88
C GLY A 19 -50.07 13.93 15.04
N CYS A 20 -49.72 14.39 13.80
CA CYS A 20 -48.56 13.92 13.06
C CYS A 20 -47.31 14.33 13.83
N ALA A 21 -46.70 13.38 14.55
CA ALA A 21 -45.36 13.55 15.08
C ALA A 21 -44.37 13.57 13.90
N THR A 22 -43.88 14.73 13.54
CA THR A 22 -42.74 14.86 12.61
C THR A 22 -41.49 14.31 13.28
N VAL A 23 -41.09 13.10 12.89
CA VAL A 23 -39.80 12.54 13.29
C VAL A 23 -38.73 13.36 12.58
N THR A 24 -38.10 14.28 13.29
CA THR A 24 -36.93 15.01 12.82
C THR A 24 -35.80 13.98 12.69
N PRO A 25 -35.24 13.75 11.49
CA PRO A 25 -34.10 12.85 11.37
C PRO A 25 -32.95 13.38 12.22
N ALA A 26 -32.35 12.50 13.02
CA ALA A 26 -31.16 12.83 13.81
C ALA A 26 -30.08 13.44 12.89
N PRO A 27 -29.38 14.50 13.32
CA PRO A 27 -28.32 15.09 12.53
C PRO A 27 -27.30 14.01 12.18
N GLN A 28 -27.14 13.70 10.88
CA GLN A 28 -26.08 12.84 10.40
C GLN A 28 -24.76 13.61 10.59
N ILE A 29 -24.01 13.26 11.64
CA ILE A 29 -22.66 13.77 11.85
C ILE A 29 -21.85 13.25 10.69
N ALA A 30 -21.34 14.14 9.84
CA ALA A 30 -20.42 13.76 8.75
C ALA A 30 -19.23 13.01 9.37
N PRO A 31 -18.80 11.87 8.80
CA PRO A 31 -17.70 11.11 9.37
C PRO A 31 -16.46 11.98 9.42
N GLN A 32 -15.87 12.07 10.61
CA GLN A 32 -14.67 12.85 10.86
C GLN A 32 -13.50 12.30 10.07
N VAL A 33 -12.65 13.17 9.50
CA VAL A 33 -11.38 12.75 8.89
C VAL A 33 -10.48 12.22 9.99
N ALA A 34 -10.11 10.93 9.90
CA ALA A 34 -9.23 10.26 10.86
C ALA A 34 -7.79 10.23 10.39
N LEU A 35 -7.55 10.23 9.07
CA LEU A 35 -6.21 10.09 8.49
C LEU A 35 -6.10 10.86 7.18
N ARG A 36 -5.18 11.84 7.12
CA ARG A 36 -4.84 12.54 5.88
C ARG A 36 -3.61 11.89 5.25
N VAL A 37 -3.79 11.30 4.06
CA VAL A 37 -2.78 10.48 3.37
C VAL A 37 -2.28 11.21 2.12
N CYS A 38 -0.95 11.33 1.97
CA CYS A 38 -0.35 11.70 0.71
C CYS A 38 -0.02 10.43 -0.08
N ALA A 39 -0.55 10.33 -1.29
CA ALA A 39 -0.42 9.17 -2.15
C ALA A 39 -0.25 9.57 -3.63
N ASP A 40 0.29 8.64 -4.40
CA ASP A 40 0.40 8.80 -5.85
C ASP A 40 -0.95 8.45 -6.51
N PRO A 41 -1.43 9.28 -7.46
CA PRO A 41 -2.72 9.04 -8.10
C PRO A 41 -2.73 7.88 -9.10
N ASN A 42 -1.56 7.34 -9.51
CA ASN A 42 -1.45 6.30 -10.53
C ASN A 42 -0.20 5.42 -10.35
N ASN A 43 -0.10 4.72 -9.23
CA ASN A 43 1.05 3.89 -8.83
C ASN A 43 0.60 2.53 -8.29
N LEU A 44 -0.24 1.80 -9.04
CA LEU A 44 -0.56 0.41 -8.63
C LEU A 44 0.69 -0.46 -8.59
N PRO A 45 0.75 -1.39 -7.65
CA PRO A 45 -0.27 -1.85 -6.70
C PRO A 45 -0.39 -1.04 -5.41
N PHE A 46 0.39 0.03 -5.24
CA PHE A 46 0.45 0.81 -4.00
C PHE A 46 -0.79 1.69 -3.85
N SER A 47 -0.95 2.67 -4.73
CA SER A 47 -2.08 3.61 -4.68
C SER A 47 -2.54 4.05 -6.05
N ASN A 48 -3.84 4.38 -6.17
CA ASN A 48 -4.40 5.15 -7.27
C ASN A 48 -5.62 5.95 -6.80
N GLN A 49 -6.10 6.87 -7.64
CA GLN A 49 -7.28 7.69 -7.30
C GLN A 49 -8.57 6.88 -7.17
N ALA A 50 -8.66 5.71 -7.80
CA ALA A 50 -9.79 4.81 -7.68
C ALA A 50 -9.81 4.03 -6.35
N GLY A 51 -8.77 4.17 -5.51
CA GLY A 51 -8.69 3.47 -4.23
C GLY A 51 -8.39 1.97 -4.36
N GLU A 52 -7.79 1.54 -5.47
CA GLU A 52 -7.59 0.12 -5.78
C GLU A 52 -6.25 -0.43 -5.28
N GLY A 53 -5.31 0.41 -4.83
CA GLY A 53 -4.02 -0.03 -4.32
C GLY A 53 -4.10 -0.61 -2.91
N PHE A 54 -3.15 -1.48 -2.55
CA PHE A 54 -3.14 -2.06 -1.20
C PHE A 54 -2.84 -1.01 -0.12
N GLU A 55 -2.11 0.05 -0.44
CA GLU A 55 -1.89 1.17 0.50
C GLU A 55 -3.16 1.99 0.69
N ASN A 56 -4.02 2.13 -0.35
CA ASN A 56 -5.35 2.71 -0.19
C ASN A 56 -6.19 1.88 0.79
N ARG A 57 -6.26 0.54 0.57
CA ARG A 57 -7.02 -0.37 1.43
C ARG A 57 -6.49 -0.40 2.88
N LEU A 58 -5.17 -0.34 3.04
CA LEU A 58 -4.55 -0.26 4.35
C LEU A 58 -4.90 1.06 5.05
N ALA A 59 -4.83 2.19 4.34
CA ALA A 59 -5.20 3.50 4.89
C ALA A 59 -6.66 3.54 5.35
N GLU A 60 -7.59 3.01 4.54
CA GLU A 60 -9.01 2.85 4.89
C GLU A 60 -9.16 2.00 6.16
N MET A 61 -8.52 0.83 6.22
CA MET A 61 -8.55 -0.06 7.38
C MET A 61 -8.06 0.61 8.67
N LEU A 62 -7.03 1.45 8.58
CA LEU A 62 -6.51 2.19 9.73
C LEU A 62 -7.43 3.33 10.14
N ALA A 63 -7.94 4.11 9.19
CA ALA A 63 -8.86 5.21 9.45
C ALA A 63 -10.17 4.72 10.09
N ASP A 64 -10.73 3.61 9.61
CA ASP A 64 -11.91 2.97 10.22
C ASP A 64 -11.63 2.56 11.67
N GLY A 65 -10.44 2.00 11.92
CA GLY A 65 -10.01 1.65 13.28
C GLY A 65 -9.81 2.85 14.20
N MET A 66 -9.60 4.04 13.64
CA MET A 66 -9.54 5.33 14.36
C MET A 66 -10.87 6.07 14.41
N GLY A 67 -11.95 5.47 13.90
CA GLY A 67 -13.31 6.01 13.98
C GLY A 67 -13.64 7.07 12.93
N GLY A 68 -12.92 7.13 11.81
CA GLY A 68 -13.16 8.14 10.77
C GLY A 68 -12.81 7.66 9.36
N LYS A 69 -12.59 8.60 8.46
CA LYS A 69 -12.30 8.35 7.05
C LYS A 69 -10.92 8.84 6.63
N VAL A 70 -10.46 8.35 5.49
CA VAL A 70 -9.25 8.84 4.83
C VAL A 70 -9.59 10.06 3.97
N GLU A 71 -8.72 11.06 4.04
CA GLU A 71 -8.64 12.16 3.08
C GLU A 71 -7.33 12.07 2.32
N TYR A 72 -7.35 12.12 0.99
CA TYR A 72 -6.16 12.01 0.16
C TYR A 72 -5.68 13.35 -0.37
N THR A 73 -4.37 13.57 -0.26
CA THR A 73 -3.63 14.54 -1.04
C THR A 73 -2.89 13.79 -2.15
N TRP A 74 -3.38 13.90 -3.38
CA TRP A 74 -2.77 13.26 -4.54
C TRP A 74 -1.58 14.05 -5.07
N TRP A 75 -0.44 13.41 -5.14
CA TRP A 75 0.80 13.99 -5.63
C TRP A 75 1.68 12.91 -6.27
N ALA A 76 2.25 13.20 -7.45
CA ALA A 76 3.16 12.25 -8.11
C ALA A 76 4.35 11.93 -7.21
N GLN A 77 4.61 10.66 -6.96
CA GLN A 77 5.68 10.18 -6.07
C GLN A 77 7.06 10.27 -6.76
N ARG A 78 7.46 11.49 -7.04
CA ARG A 78 8.73 11.86 -7.68
C ARG A 78 9.65 12.53 -6.67
N ARG A 79 10.86 12.92 -7.14
CA ARG A 79 11.81 13.70 -6.34
C ARG A 79 11.13 14.89 -5.67
N GLY A 80 11.31 15.02 -4.37
CA GLY A 80 10.69 16.07 -3.57
C GLY A 80 9.27 15.76 -3.08
N PHE A 81 8.75 14.55 -3.30
CA PHE A 81 7.42 14.14 -2.83
C PHE A 81 7.23 14.45 -1.33
N ILE A 82 8.08 13.93 -0.45
CA ILE A 82 8.00 14.16 1.00
C ILE A 82 8.06 15.66 1.34
N ARG A 83 8.98 16.40 0.73
CA ARG A 83 9.14 17.84 0.98
C ARG A 83 7.90 18.65 0.61
N ASN A 84 7.26 18.30 -0.53
CA ASN A 84 6.12 19.04 -1.06
C ASN A 84 4.77 18.58 -0.50
N THR A 85 4.74 17.48 0.25
CA THR A 85 3.53 16.88 0.81
C THR A 85 3.58 16.78 2.33
N LEU A 86 4.18 15.75 2.88
CA LEU A 86 4.24 15.48 4.33
C LEU A 86 4.92 16.62 5.09
N ALA A 87 6.10 17.02 4.67
CA ALA A 87 6.85 18.13 5.32
C ALA A 87 6.18 19.49 5.15
N ALA A 88 5.38 19.68 4.10
CA ALA A 88 4.57 20.87 3.86
C ALA A 88 3.22 20.85 4.60
N GLY A 89 2.94 19.86 5.43
CA GLY A 89 1.71 19.73 6.21
C GLY A 89 0.45 19.45 5.40
N ARG A 90 0.58 19.02 4.13
CA ARG A 90 -0.57 18.73 3.26
C ARG A 90 -1.26 17.42 3.62
N CYS A 91 -0.57 16.53 4.31
CA CYS A 91 -1.07 15.28 4.87
C CYS A 91 -0.35 14.97 6.17
N ASP A 92 -0.75 13.88 6.84
CA ASP A 92 -0.18 13.44 8.10
C ASP A 92 0.66 12.17 7.93
N VAL A 93 0.40 11.39 6.87
CA VAL A 93 1.08 10.11 6.63
C VAL A 93 1.34 9.86 5.14
N VAL A 94 2.47 9.19 4.86
CA VAL A 94 2.81 8.51 3.60
C VAL A 94 2.92 7.03 3.90
N MET A 95 2.23 6.18 3.12
CA MET A 95 2.03 4.79 3.47
C MET A 95 3.26 3.89 3.25
N GLY A 96 4.05 4.12 2.20
CA GLY A 96 5.16 3.26 1.81
C GLY A 96 6.50 3.98 1.73
N VAL A 97 7.36 3.81 2.76
CA VAL A 97 8.75 4.24 2.75
C VAL A 97 9.63 3.14 3.34
N PRO A 98 10.92 3.06 3.00
CA PRO A 98 11.85 2.18 3.72
C PRO A 98 11.88 2.53 5.22
N ALA A 99 11.90 1.52 6.08
CA ALA A 99 12.04 1.73 7.52
C ALA A 99 13.34 2.48 7.83
N GLY A 100 13.26 3.45 8.75
CA GLY A 100 14.40 4.33 9.07
C GLY A 100 14.66 5.41 8.02
N TYR A 101 13.69 5.73 7.17
CA TYR A 101 13.81 6.77 6.15
C TYR A 101 14.18 8.13 6.75
N GLY A 102 15.38 8.64 6.40
CA GLY A 102 16.01 9.78 7.08
C GLY A 102 15.29 11.13 6.95
N GLN A 103 14.28 11.28 6.08
CA GLN A 103 13.55 12.55 5.89
C GLN A 103 12.28 12.66 6.73
N ALA A 104 11.85 11.58 7.42
CA ALA A 104 10.62 11.53 8.20
C ALA A 104 10.78 10.61 9.42
N LEU A 105 9.84 10.66 10.36
CA LEU A 105 9.73 9.68 11.42
C LEU A 105 8.95 8.48 10.87
N THR A 106 9.48 7.25 11.04
CA THR A 106 8.81 6.05 10.53
C THR A 106 8.14 5.24 11.63
N THR A 107 7.05 4.57 11.28
CA THR A 107 6.44 3.52 12.11
C THR A 107 7.32 2.28 12.16
N ARG A 108 6.91 1.28 12.95
CA ARG A 108 7.38 -0.10 12.74
C ARG A 108 7.05 -0.55 11.32
N PRO A 109 7.88 -1.40 10.72
CA PRO A 109 7.57 -1.96 9.40
C PRO A 109 6.27 -2.76 9.42
N TYR A 110 5.45 -2.61 8.40
CA TYR A 110 4.26 -3.43 8.24
C TYR A 110 4.42 -4.58 7.24
N TYR A 111 5.47 -4.55 6.43
CA TYR A 111 5.93 -5.72 5.67
C TYR A 111 7.41 -5.62 5.32
N ARG A 112 7.98 -6.75 4.94
CA ARG A 112 9.30 -6.87 4.32
C ARG A 112 9.16 -7.61 3.00
N SER A 113 9.82 -7.12 1.96
CA SER A 113 9.81 -7.72 0.63
C SER A 113 11.19 -7.63 -0.02
N SER A 114 11.34 -8.29 -1.17
CA SER A 114 12.59 -8.36 -1.91
C SER A 114 12.42 -7.90 -3.35
N TYR A 115 13.53 -7.55 -4.00
CA TYR A 115 13.59 -7.62 -5.45
C TYR A 115 13.44 -9.07 -5.91
N VAL A 116 12.89 -9.24 -7.11
CA VAL A 116 12.66 -10.54 -7.72
C VAL A 116 13.15 -10.53 -9.17
N PHE A 117 13.62 -11.68 -9.64
CA PHE A 117 13.69 -11.96 -11.05
C PHE A 117 12.28 -12.32 -11.53
N LEU A 118 11.88 -11.75 -12.65
CA LEU A 118 10.63 -12.01 -13.32
C LEU A 118 10.88 -12.43 -14.75
N SER A 119 10.40 -13.59 -15.16
CA SER A 119 10.54 -14.13 -16.52
C SER A 119 9.30 -14.87 -16.95
N ARG A 120 9.16 -15.17 -18.24
CA ARG A 120 8.09 -16.06 -18.71
C ARG A 120 8.28 -17.46 -18.14
N ALA A 121 7.20 -18.05 -17.62
CA ALA A 121 7.23 -19.37 -16.99
C ALA A 121 7.69 -20.49 -17.97
N ASP A 122 7.40 -20.35 -19.27
CA ASP A 122 7.82 -21.29 -20.30
C ASP A 122 9.35 -21.31 -20.55
N ARG A 123 10.05 -20.26 -20.17
CA ARG A 123 11.51 -20.15 -20.29
C ARG A 123 12.28 -20.92 -19.23
N ARG A 124 11.70 -21.10 -18.04
CA ARG A 124 12.27 -21.87 -16.91
C ARG A 124 13.68 -21.42 -16.51
N TYR A 125 13.96 -20.12 -16.53
CA TYR A 125 15.30 -19.61 -16.22
C TYR A 125 15.70 -19.88 -14.76
N ARG A 126 14.79 -19.78 -13.80
CA ARG A 126 15.03 -20.04 -12.37
C ARG A 126 16.29 -19.33 -11.87
N LEU A 127 16.38 -18.04 -12.14
CA LEU A 127 17.47 -17.18 -11.69
C LEU A 127 17.28 -16.86 -10.22
N HIS A 128 18.36 -16.83 -9.44
CA HIS A 128 18.35 -16.45 -8.04
C HIS A 128 19.41 -15.39 -7.72
N ALA A 129 20.58 -15.50 -8.29
CA ALA A 129 21.73 -14.65 -7.98
C ALA A 129 22.09 -13.71 -9.14
N LEU A 130 22.60 -12.52 -8.80
CA LEU A 130 23.03 -11.51 -9.78
C LEU A 130 24.39 -11.80 -10.41
N ASP A 131 25.06 -12.84 -9.99
CA ASP A 131 26.31 -13.36 -10.57
C ASP A 131 26.08 -14.56 -11.50
N ASP A 132 24.83 -14.92 -11.77
CA ASP A 132 24.51 -15.97 -12.75
C ASP A 132 25.05 -15.58 -14.13
N PRO A 133 25.94 -16.41 -14.75
CA PRO A 133 26.60 -16.07 -15.99
C PRO A 133 25.64 -15.87 -17.17
N ARG A 134 24.44 -16.42 -17.11
CA ARG A 134 23.41 -16.24 -18.14
C ARG A 134 22.95 -14.78 -18.26
N LEU A 135 23.07 -13.99 -17.18
CA LEU A 135 22.70 -12.58 -17.18
C LEU A 135 23.57 -11.75 -18.15
N ALA A 136 24.77 -12.22 -18.51
CA ALA A 136 25.60 -11.54 -19.50
C ALA A 136 25.00 -11.55 -20.92
N THR A 137 24.08 -12.47 -21.21
CA THR A 137 23.50 -12.68 -22.56
C THR A 137 22.01 -12.45 -22.65
N LEU A 138 21.29 -12.53 -21.53
CA LEU A 138 19.84 -12.27 -21.47
C LEU A 138 19.56 -10.77 -21.59
N ARG A 139 18.50 -10.40 -22.29
CA ARG A 139 17.98 -9.03 -22.30
C ARG A 139 17.32 -8.75 -20.95
N ILE A 140 17.85 -7.79 -20.21
CA ILE A 140 17.44 -7.52 -18.83
C ILE A 140 16.67 -6.20 -18.78
N GLY A 141 15.50 -6.21 -18.16
CA GLY A 141 14.75 -5.01 -17.82
C GLY A 141 14.88 -4.66 -16.33
N VAL A 142 15.06 -3.38 -16.03
CA VAL A 142 15.07 -2.86 -14.66
C VAL A 142 14.20 -1.63 -14.56
N HIS A 143 13.53 -1.41 -13.41
CA HIS A 143 12.90 -0.12 -13.17
C HIS A 143 13.96 0.95 -12.89
N VAL A 144 13.69 2.18 -13.34
CA VAL A 144 14.51 3.36 -13.03
C VAL A 144 13.64 4.47 -12.46
N LEU A 145 14.22 5.26 -11.56
CA LEU A 145 13.55 6.35 -10.84
C LEU A 145 14.10 7.70 -11.31
N GLY A 146 13.71 8.14 -12.48
CA GLY A 146 14.32 9.31 -13.11
C GLY A 146 15.79 9.03 -13.45
N ASN A 147 16.73 9.75 -12.83
CA ASN A 147 18.16 9.54 -12.98
C ASN A 147 18.77 8.62 -11.89
N ASP A 148 17.96 8.12 -10.96
CA ASP A 148 18.44 7.27 -9.88
C ASP A 148 18.33 5.81 -10.28
N ASN A 149 19.41 5.07 -10.09
CA ASN A 149 19.47 3.64 -10.37
C ASN A 149 19.16 2.84 -9.11
N PRO A 150 18.22 1.89 -9.17
CA PRO A 150 17.92 1.03 -8.04
C PRO A 150 19.07 0.03 -7.80
N PRO A 151 19.14 -0.57 -6.60
CA PRO A 151 20.19 -1.54 -6.23
C PRO A 151 20.49 -2.62 -7.28
N PRO A 152 19.50 -3.26 -7.94
CA PRO A 152 19.81 -4.25 -8.99
C PRO A 152 20.61 -3.67 -10.16
N ALA A 153 20.25 -2.47 -10.62
CA ALA A 153 20.97 -1.83 -11.73
C ALA A 153 22.41 -1.50 -11.38
N MET A 154 22.66 -1.04 -10.14
CA MET A 154 24.00 -0.76 -9.63
C MET A 154 24.85 -2.03 -9.55
N LEU A 155 24.28 -3.13 -9.06
CA LEU A 155 24.97 -4.41 -8.96
C LEU A 155 25.27 -5.05 -10.31
N LEU A 156 24.36 -4.94 -11.28
CA LEU A 156 24.62 -5.37 -12.66
C LEU A 156 25.78 -4.56 -13.27
N ALA A 157 25.78 -3.25 -13.08
CA ALA A 157 26.84 -2.36 -13.57
C ALA A 157 28.22 -2.70 -12.95
N GLN A 158 28.28 -2.99 -11.64
CA GLN A 158 29.51 -3.44 -10.96
C GLN A 158 30.05 -4.74 -11.52
N ARG A 159 29.19 -5.59 -12.08
CA ARG A 159 29.56 -6.85 -12.76
C ARG A 159 29.86 -6.68 -14.25
N GLY A 160 29.88 -5.45 -14.75
CA GLY A 160 30.07 -5.15 -16.17
C GLY A 160 28.88 -5.49 -17.07
N ILE A 161 27.71 -5.82 -16.48
CA ILE A 161 26.48 -6.14 -17.21
C ILE A 161 25.72 -4.84 -17.43
N THR A 162 25.92 -4.20 -18.58
CA THR A 162 25.29 -2.92 -18.91
C THR A 162 24.72 -2.87 -20.32
N GLY A 163 25.38 -3.53 -21.28
CA GLY A 163 25.03 -3.44 -22.71
C GLY A 163 23.69 -4.11 -23.07
N ASN A 164 23.21 -5.02 -22.25
CA ASN A 164 21.98 -5.77 -22.41
C ASN A 164 20.91 -5.40 -21.36
N VAL A 165 21.10 -4.28 -20.65
CA VAL A 165 20.15 -3.78 -19.64
C VAL A 165 19.35 -2.61 -20.19
N SER A 166 18.02 -2.70 -20.09
CA SER A 166 17.08 -1.65 -20.48
C SER A 166 16.35 -1.08 -19.27
N GLY A 167 16.35 0.26 -19.15
CA GLY A 167 15.67 0.96 -18.06
C GLY A 167 14.19 1.24 -18.41
N TYR A 168 13.28 0.96 -17.49
CA TYR A 168 11.87 1.24 -17.58
C TYR A 168 11.47 2.22 -16.48
N SER A 169 10.92 3.37 -16.84
CA SER A 169 10.52 4.36 -15.83
C SER A 169 9.32 3.87 -15.02
N ILE A 170 9.46 3.89 -13.70
CA ILE A 170 8.33 3.66 -12.78
C ILE A 170 7.29 4.79 -12.89
N TYR A 171 7.78 6.02 -13.08
CA TYR A 171 6.94 7.20 -13.20
C TYR A 171 6.72 7.52 -14.68
N GLY A 172 5.65 6.96 -15.21
CA GLY A 172 5.28 7.17 -16.59
C GLY A 172 4.49 8.44 -16.84
N ASP A 173 3.90 8.49 -18.02
CA ASP A 173 2.89 9.45 -18.39
C ASP A 173 1.59 9.11 -17.63
N TYR A 174 1.16 10.00 -16.73
CA TYR A 174 -0.07 9.81 -15.94
C TYR A 174 -1.35 9.78 -16.79
N ARG A 175 -1.27 10.03 -18.08
CA ARG A 175 -2.35 9.79 -19.03
C ARG A 175 -2.50 8.32 -19.40
N ASN A 176 -1.47 7.52 -19.18
CA ASN A 176 -1.48 6.08 -19.41
C ASN A 176 -1.88 5.34 -18.12
N PRO A 177 -2.71 4.31 -18.21
CA PRO A 177 -3.02 3.49 -17.05
C PRO A 177 -1.77 2.70 -16.61
N ASN A 178 -1.57 2.61 -15.31
CA ASN A 178 -0.57 1.76 -14.66
C ASN A 178 0.86 1.86 -15.26
N PRO A 179 1.50 3.04 -15.25
CA PRO A 179 2.86 3.18 -15.78
C PRO A 179 3.86 2.15 -15.23
N PRO A 180 3.77 1.72 -13.94
CA PRO A 180 4.67 0.70 -13.41
C PRO A 180 4.54 -0.70 -14.05
N ALA A 181 3.44 -1.00 -14.74
CA ALA A 181 3.22 -2.29 -15.41
C ALA A 181 4.15 -2.51 -16.62
N VAL A 182 4.65 -1.43 -17.23
CA VAL A 182 5.36 -1.47 -18.53
C VAL A 182 6.52 -2.46 -18.55
N LEU A 183 7.26 -2.61 -17.45
CA LEU A 183 8.34 -3.58 -17.34
C LEU A 183 7.82 -5.02 -17.33
N VAL A 184 6.76 -5.29 -16.59
CA VAL A 184 6.14 -6.64 -16.53
C VAL A 184 5.54 -7.01 -17.89
N ASP A 185 4.89 -6.06 -18.56
CA ASP A 185 4.36 -6.23 -19.90
C ASP A 185 5.48 -6.51 -20.94
N ALA A 186 6.64 -5.86 -20.79
CA ALA A 186 7.80 -6.11 -21.64
C ALA A 186 8.34 -7.55 -21.50
N VAL A 187 8.32 -8.11 -20.29
CA VAL A 187 8.65 -9.53 -20.07
C VAL A 187 7.60 -10.43 -20.74
N ALA A 188 6.31 -10.15 -20.54
CA ALA A 188 5.22 -10.94 -21.11
C ALA A 188 5.28 -10.96 -22.64
N ARG A 189 5.55 -9.82 -23.29
CA ARG A 189 5.72 -9.74 -24.76
C ARG A 189 7.03 -10.34 -25.27
N GLY A 190 8.02 -10.53 -24.37
CA GLY A 190 9.36 -11.00 -24.75
C GLY A 190 10.27 -9.89 -25.30
N ASP A 191 9.97 -8.62 -25.02
CA ASP A 191 10.86 -7.49 -25.34
C ASP A 191 12.16 -7.58 -24.52
N VAL A 192 12.05 -8.07 -23.28
CA VAL A 192 13.16 -8.50 -22.42
C VAL A 192 12.96 -9.96 -22.00
N ASP A 193 14.03 -10.66 -21.72
CA ASP A 193 14.01 -12.07 -21.32
C ASP A 193 13.73 -12.22 -19.82
N VAL A 194 14.24 -11.27 -19.04
CA VAL A 194 14.10 -11.23 -17.59
C VAL A 194 13.99 -9.77 -17.11
N ALA A 195 13.17 -9.55 -16.12
CA ALA A 195 13.20 -8.29 -15.38
C ALA A 195 13.71 -8.51 -13.96
N ILE A 196 14.35 -7.47 -13.39
CA ILE A 196 14.65 -7.42 -11.96
C ILE A 196 13.84 -6.26 -11.39
N ALA A 197 12.78 -6.59 -10.64
CA ALA A 197 11.78 -5.64 -10.21
C ALA A 197 11.53 -5.74 -8.71
N TRP A 198 10.99 -4.67 -8.13
CA TRP A 198 10.51 -4.70 -6.75
C TRP A 198 9.33 -5.67 -6.61
N GLY A 199 9.46 -6.61 -5.68
CA GLY A 199 8.56 -7.76 -5.55
C GLY A 199 7.07 -7.43 -5.49
N PRO A 200 6.60 -6.48 -4.66
CA PRO A 200 5.18 -6.09 -4.62
C PRO A 200 4.63 -5.66 -5.98
N LEU A 201 5.41 -4.89 -6.74
CA LEU A 201 5.02 -4.45 -8.08
C LEU A 201 4.99 -5.63 -9.05
N ALA A 202 6.07 -6.42 -9.08
CA ALA A 202 6.16 -7.60 -9.94
C ALA A 202 5.03 -8.59 -9.68
N GLY A 203 4.76 -8.91 -8.40
CA GLY A 203 3.74 -9.87 -8.00
C GLY A 203 2.35 -9.47 -8.41
N TYR A 204 2.00 -8.21 -8.24
CA TYR A 204 0.67 -7.71 -8.62
C TYR A 204 0.39 -7.85 -10.11
N PHE A 205 1.31 -7.42 -10.97
CA PHE A 205 1.11 -7.47 -12.41
C PHE A 205 1.36 -8.88 -12.98
N ALA A 206 2.31 -9.65 -12.42
CA ALA A 206 2.58 -11.02 -12.87
C ALA A 206 1.37 -11.95 -12.70
N THR A 207 0.59 -11.81 -11.62
CA THR A 207 -0.63 -12.62 -11.41
C THR A 207 -1.74 -12.33 -12.42
N ARG A 208 -1.62 -11.23 -13.18
CA ARG A 208 -2.58 -10.77 -14.19
C ARG A 208 -2.05 -10.88 -15.62
N ALA A 209 -0.79 -11.28 -15.75
CA ALA A 209 -0.12 -11.35 -17.05
C ALA A 209 -0.50 -12.61 -17.85
N SER A 210 -0.52 -12.45 -19.17
CA SER A 210 -0.59 -13.55 -20.11
C SER A 210 0.47 -13.33 -21.20
N PRO A 211 1.37 -14.29 -21.44
CA PRO A 211 1.50 -15.61 -20.81
C PRO A 211 1.90 -15.55 -19.33
N SER A 212 1.78 -16.67 -18.62
CA SER A 212 2.16 -16.79 -17.21
C SER A 212 3.62 -16.41 -16.98
N LEU A 213 3.87 -15.66 -15.92
CA LEU A 213 5.20 -15.26 -15.49
C LEU A 213 5.61 -16.01 -14.21
N GLU A 214 6.91 -16.26 -14.08
CA GLU A 214 7.54 -16.88 -12.92
C GLU A 214 8.36 -15.80 -12.18
N MET A 215 8.26 -15.79 -10.86
CA MET A 215 9.05 -14.92 -9.99
C MET A 215 9.95 -15.74 -9.08
N THR A 216 11.21 -15.36 -8.97
CA THR A 216 12.14 -15.90 -7.98
C THR A 216 12.79 -14.76 -7.21
N PRO A 217 12.93 -14.85 -5.88
CA PRO A 217 13.61 -13.82 -5.09
C PRO A 217 15.06 -13.66 -5.55
N VAL A 218 15.55 -12.42 -5.54
CA VAL A 218 16.98 -12.15 -5.74
C VAL A 218 17.70 -12.38 -4.43
N ASP A 219 18.74 -13.24 -4.48
CA ASP A 219 19.59 -13.51 -3.32
C ASP A 219 20.32 -12.24 -2.87
N GLN A 220 20.54 -12.13 -1.56
CA GLN A 220 21.36 -11.05 -1.01
C GLN A 220 22.79 -11.21 -1.46
N PRO A 221 23.45 -10.16 -1.99
CA PRO A 221 24.86 -10.20 -2.30
C PRO A 221 25.68 -10.50 -1.04
N ALA A 222 26.67 -11.38 -1.17
CA ALA A 222 27.50 -11.79 -0.03
C ALA A 222 28.32 -10.63 0.59
N ASP A 223 28.63 -9.61 -0.22
CA ASP A 223 29.37 -8.41 0.19
C ASP A 223 28.50 -7.39 0.94
N GLY A 224 27.19 -7.57 0.95
CA GLY A 224 26.24 -6.68 1.64
C GLY A 224 26.16 -5.25 1.09
N THR A 225 26.82 -4.96 -0.06
CA THR A 225 26.98 -3.59 -0.58
C THR A 225 25.64 -2.93 -0.91
N TRP A 226 24.70 -3.71 -1.46
CA TRP A 226 23.37 -3.22 -1.86
C TRP A 226 22.29 -4.20 -1.39
N PRO A 227 21.37 -3.78 -0.51
CA PRO A 227 20.32 -4.67 -0.06
C PRO A 227 19.33 -4.99 -1.18
N MET A 228 18.94 -6.26 -1.30
CA MET A 228 17.87 -6.71 -2.18
C MET A 228 16.52 -6.83 -1.46
N GLN A 229 16.50 -6.62 -0.16
CA GLN A 229 15.30 -6.71 0.69
C GLN A 229 15.14 -5.44 1.50
N PHE A 230 13.91 -5.00 1.66
CA PHE A 230 13.58 -3.80 2.42
C PHE A 230 12.37 -4.06 3.33
N SER A 231 12.47 -3.58 4.56
CA SER A 231 11.34 -3.44 5.46
C SER A 231 10.63 -2.12 5.17
N ILE A 232 9.33 -2.15 4.95
CA ILE A 232 8.52 -0.99 4.55
C ILE A 232 7.65 -0.55 5.71
N ALA A 233 7.67 0.74 5.97
CA ALA A 233 6.99 1.44 7.05
C ALA A 233 6.16 2.61 6.52
N MET A 234 5.35 3.20 7.37
CA MET A 234 4.70 4.48 7.10
C MET A 234 5.60 5.62 7.58
N ALA A 235 5.52 6.77 6.92
CA ALA A 235 6.20 7.99 7.32
C ALA A 235 5.21 9.00 7.86
N VAL A 236 5.51 9.60 9.01
CA VAL A 236 4.83 10.76 9.60
C VAL A 236 5.81 11.92 9.75
N ARG A 237 5.34 13.13 10.06
CA ARG A 237 6.23 14.25 10.34
C ARG A 237 7.17 13.90 11.52
N ARG A 238 8.37 14.49 11.53
CA ARG A 238 9.43 14.17 12.51
C ARG A 238 9.02 14.39 13.97
N ASP A 239 8.13 15.33 14.19
CA ASP A 239 7.62 15.75 15.49
C ASP A 239 6.28 15.07 15.87
N ASP A 240 5.69 14.30 14.98
CA ASP A 240 4.37 13.67 15.19
C ASP A 240 4.50 12.27 15.83
N HIS A 241 5.05 12.26 17.05
CA HIS A 241 5.25 11.01 17.80
C HIS A 241 3.93 10.35 18.19
N ASP A 242 2.89 11.13 18.45
CA ASP A 242 1.58 10.62 18.85
C ASP A 242 0.89 9.86 17.70
N LEU A 243 0.90 10.42 16.49
CA LEU A 243 0.35 9.72 15.33
C LEU A 243 1.15 8.45 15.04
N ARG A 244 2.49 8.51 15.07
CA ARG A 244 3.35 7.34 14.90
C ARG A 244 2.98 6.23 15.88
N GLN A 245 2.84 6.54 17.17
CA GLN A 245 2.49 5.56 18.20
C GLN A 245 1.11 4.94 17.97
N ARG A 246 0.12 5.76 17.60
CA ARG A 246 -1.22 5.26 17.24
C ARG A 246 -1.18 4.33 16.02
N LEU A 247 -0.44 4.71 14.98
CA LEU A 247 -0.26 3.85 13.80
C LEU A 247 0.45 2.54 14.16
N ASP A 248 1.50 2.57 14.99
CA ASP A 248 2.20 1.37 15.44
C ASP A 248 1.27 0.40 16.19
N ALA A 249 0.41 0.92 17.06
CA ALA A 249 -0.58 0.12 17.77
C ALA A 249 -1.61 -0.51 16.81
N MET A 250 -2.09 0.26 15.83
CA MET A 250 -3.03 -0.22 14.81
C MET A 250 -2.40 -1.26 13.90
N LEU A 251 -1.14 -1.08 13.49
CA LEU A 251 -0.41 -2.07 12.70
C LEU A 251 -0.27 -3.40 13.43
N GLN A 252 0.00 -3.36 14.73
CA GLN A 252 0.07 -4.57 15.56
C GLN A 252 -1.30 -5.25 15.69
N GLN A 253 -2.34 -4.48 15.98
CA GLN A 253 -3.71 -5.00 16.16
C GLN A 253 -4.26 -5.64 14.89
N LYS A 254 -3.98 -5.03 13.73
CA LYS A 254 -4.53 -5.46 12.43
C LYS A 254 -3.56 -6.34 11.62
N ARG A 255 -2.49 -6.83 12.24
CA ARG A 255 -1.47 -7.63 11.56
C ARG A 255 -2.02 -8.75 10.68
N PRO A 256 -2.94 -9.62 11.14
CA PRO A 256 -3.47 -10.70 10.29
C PRO A 256 -4.20 -10.19 9.04
N GLN A 257 -4.96 -9.08 9.17
CA GLN A 257 -5.69 -8.47 8.05
C GLN A 257 -4.70 -7.83 7.05
N ILE A 258 -3.64 -7.19 7.54
CA ILE A 258 -2.59 -6.61 6.70
C ILE A 258 -1.86 -7.70 5.91
N ASP A 259 -1.49 -8.80 6.56
CA ASP A 259 -0.83 -9.93 5.91
C ASP A 259 -1.73 -10.59 4.84
N ALA A 260 -3.04 -10.69 5.11
CA ALA A 260 -4.02 -11.20 4.14
C ALA A 260 -4.16 -10.26 2.94
N LEU A 261 -4.24 -8.95 3.18
CA LEU A 261 -4.29 -7.93 2.14
C LEU A 261 -3.06 -8.00 1.23
N LEU A 262 -1.86 -8.03 1.79
CA LEU A 262 -0.61 -8.07 1.03
C LEU A 262 -0.52 -9.34 0.16
N ARG A 263 -0.92 -10.50 0.69
CA ARG A 263 -0.99 -11.75 -0.10
C ARG A 263 -1.99 -11.66 -1.24
N GLN A 264 -3.16 -11.04 -1.02
CA GLN A 264 -4.17 -10.83 -2.07
C GLN A 264 -3.61 -10.01 -3.25
N TYR A 265 -2.69 -9.09 -2.97
CA TYR A 265 -2.01 -8.28 -3.99
C TYR A 265 -0.76 -8.96 -4.57
N GLY A 266 -0.49 -10.22 -4.19
CA GLY A 266 0.67 -10.96 -4.70
C GLY A 266 2.01 -10.46 -4.18
N VAL A 267 2.04 -9.75 -3.04
CA VAL A 267 3.27 -9.25 -2.44
C VAL A 267 4.12 -10.42 -1.94
N PRO A 268 5.36 -10.63 -2.45
CA PRO A 268 6.26 -11.64 -1.92
C PRO A 268 6.80 -11.19 -0.57
N LEU A 269 6.24 -11.76 0.50
CA LEU A 269 6.65 -11.45 1.87
C LEU A 269 7.90 -12.22 2.25
N VAL A 270 8.88 -11.50 2.80
CA VAL A 270 10.08 -12.08 3.43
C VAL A 270 9.85 -12.12 4.94
N ALA A 271 10.18 -13.24 5.57
CA ALA A 271 10.08 -13.36 7.02
C ALA A 271 10.96 -12.29 7.69
N ASP A 272 10.37 -11.55 8.60
CA ASP A 272 11.08 -10.54 9.38
C ASP A 272 11.18 -11.05 10.83
N THR A 273 12.37 -11.52 11.19
CA THR A 273 12.65 -12.00 12.55
C THR A 273 12.52 -10.89 13.59
N SER A 274 12.65 -9.63 13.20
CA SER A 274 12.46 -8.48 14.10
C SER A 274 10.99 -8.18 14.43
N LEU A 275 10.04 -8.69 13.65
CA LEU A 275 8.60 -8.52 13.87
C LEU A 275 8.02 -9.61 14.80
N THR A 276 8.75 -10.69 15.02
CA THR A 276 8.30 -11.82 15.85
C THR A 276 8.75 -11.72 17.33
N ASP A 277 9.79 -10.94 17.63
CA ASP A 277 10.35 -10.82 19.00
C ASP A 277 9.56 -9.92 19.97
N ALA A 278 8.48 -9.28 19.53
CA ALA A 278 7.66 -8.42 20.40
C ALA A 278 6.58 -9.18 21.20
N SER A 279 6.56 -10.52 21.19
CA SER A 279 5.43 -11.32 21.73
C SER A 279 5.70 -12.09 23.02
N LEU A 280 6.87 -11.97 23.66
CA LEU A 280 7.11 -12.62 24.96
C LEU A 280 7.62 -11.60 26.00
N PRO A 281 6.78 -11.20 26.98
CA PRO A 281 7.31 -10.61 28.20
C PRO A 281 8.12 -11.70 28.93
N GLY A 282 9.41 -11.44 29.16
CA GLY A 282 10.31 -12.35 29.86
C GLY A 282 9.74 -12.79 31.21
N THR A 283 9.50 -14.08 31.35
CA THR A 283 9.37 -14.75 32.66
C THR A 283 10.75 -14.70 33.32
N ALA A 284 10.96 -13.68 34.14
CA ALA A 284 12.07 -13.68 35.06
C ALA A 284 11.85 -14.80 36.07
N THR A 285 12.63 -15.86 35.99
CA THR A 285 12.75 -16.88 37.03
C THR A 285 13.58 -16.30 38.18
N PRO A 286 13.07 -16.24 39.41
CA PRO A 286 13.89 -15.82 40.54
C PRO A 286 14.89 -16.92 40.87
N SER A 287 16.18 -16.60 40.81
CA SER A 287 17.25 -17.45 41.37
C SER A 287 17.17 -17.44 42.87
N ARG A 288 17.15 -18.64 43.42
CA ARG A 288 17.44 -18.93 44.85
C ARG A 288 18.95 -18.90 45.06
#